data_e743776d2dad19eabfb9f9a862a1ea80
#
_entry.id   e743776d2dad19eabfb9f9a862a1ea80
#
_cell.length_a   1.000
_cell.length_b   1.000
_cell.length_c   1.000
_cell.angle_alpha   90.00
_cell.angle_beta   90.00
_cell.angle_gamma   90.00
#
_symmetry.space_group_name_H-M   'P 1'
#
loop_
_entity.id
_entity.type
_entity.pdbx_description
1 polymer ?
#
loop_
_entity_poly.entity_id
_entity_poly.type
_entity_poly.pdbx_seq_one_letter_code
_entity_poly.pdbx_strand_id
1 'polypeptide(L)'
;LDSIWVGDHLLYRYEDGETRGPWEAWTTLAGLAAVTSRVELGPLVASTSFHTPPMLAKLAATVDELSGGRLIVGLGAGWNETEYRAFGFPFDHRVSRFEEAFTIVRTLLREGAIDFSGDWYQVHEAELLPFPARAGGPPLMVGSIGERMLSITLPHVDAWNAWYAWFGNT
;
A
#
# COMPACT_ATOMS: atom_id res chain seq x y z
N LEU A 1 -18.35 5.57 -13.05
CA LEU A 1 -17.09 5.19 -12.39
C LEU A 1 -17.22 3.78 -11.87
N ASP A 2 -16.19 2.97 -12.10
CA ASP A 2 -16.09 1.59 -11.62
C ASP A 2 -15.17 1.50 -10.42
N SER A 3 -14.15 2.37 -10.34
CA SER A 3 -13.20 2.43 -9.23
C SER A 3 -12.78 3.86 -8.90
N ILE A 4 -12.34 4.09 -7.65
CA ILE A 4 -11.73 5.32 -7.14
C ILE A 4 -10.37 4.98 -6.57
N TRP A 5 -9.34 5.71 -6.99
CA TRP A 5 -7.97 5.51 -6.55
C TRP A 5 -7.43 6.74 -5.83
N VAL A 6 -6.75 6.53 -4.72
CA VAL A 6 -6.17 7.60 -3.90
C VAL A 6 -4.65 7.45 -3.89
N GLY A 7 -3.93 8.50 -4.25
CA GLY A 7 -2.46 8.53 -4.12
C GLY A 7 -2.05 8.56 -2.65
N ASP A 8 -1.06 7.74 -2.28
CA ASP A 8 -0.50 7.73 -0.94
C ASP A 8 0.73 8.63 -0.89
N HIS A 9 0.45 9.93 -0.71
CA HIS A 9 1.45 10.97 -0.57
C HIS A 9 1.12 11.87 0.62
N LEU A 10 2.16 12.41 1.25
CA LEU A 10 2.06 13.23 2.45
C LEU A 10 2.42 14.70 2.16
N LEU A 11 3.34 14.91 1.20
CA LEU A 11 3.88 16.22 0.90
C LEU A 11 4.49 16.27 -0.51
N TYR A 12 4.15 17.30 -1.26
CA TYR A 12 4.85 17.67 -2.48
C TYR A 12 5.52 19.05 -2.32
N ARG A 13 6.75 19.15 -2.77
CA ARG A 13 7.46 20.42 -2.93
C ARG A 13 7.80 20.60 -4.38
N TYR A 14 7.26 21.66 -4.97
CA TYR A 14 7.45 21.98 -6.38
C TYR A 14 8.65 22.92 -6.56
N GLU A 15 9.19 22.98 -7.78
CA GLU A 15 10.36 23.82 -8.12
C GLU A 15 10.08 25.32 -7.96
N ASP A 16 8.83 25.75 -8.11
CA ASP A 16 8.37 27.13 -7.88
C ASP A 16 8.27 27.52 -6.39
N GLY A 17 8.59 26.60 -5.48
CA GLY A 17 8.53 26.78 -4.04
C GLY A 17 7.17 26.48 -3.41
N GLU A 18 6.16 26.15 -4.22
CA GLU A 18 4.85 25.75 -3.67
C GLU A 18 4.98 24.41 -2.93
N THR A 19 4.27 24.31 -1.82
CA THR A 19 4.13 23.07 -1.04
C THR A 19 2.67 22.66 -0.98
N ARG A 20 2.36 21.42 -1.34
CA ARG A 20 1.01 20.84 -1.24
C ARG A 20 1.05 19.57 -0.42
N GLY A 21 0.03 19.37 0.43
CA GLY A 21 -0.21 18.14 1.18
C GLY A 21 -1.56 17.56 0.80
N PRO A 22 -1.63 16.40 0.18
CA PRO A 22 -2.89 15.69 0.00
C PRO A 22 -3.43 15.20 1.36
N TRP A 23 -4.71 14.84 1.40
CA TRP A 23 -5.25 14.15 2.55
C TRP A 23 -4.65 12.75 2.65
N GLU A 24 -4.48 12.26 3.88
CA GLU A 24 -3.92 10.93 4.15
C GLU A 24 -4.79 9.86 3.49
N ALA A 25 -4.14 8.92 2.81
CA ALA A 25 -4.80 8.02 1.88
C ALA A 25 -5.78 7.05 2.57
N TRP A 26 -5.40 6.41 3.66
CA TRP A 26 -6.22 5.40 4.32
C TRP A 26 -7.44 6.01 5.03
N THR A 27 -7.27 7.19 5.64
CA THR A 27 -8.38 7.95 6.21
C THR A 27 -9.37 8.38 5.13
N THR A 28 -8.87 8.83 3.98
CA THR A 28 -9.69 9.19 2.82
C THR A 28 -10.44 7.98 2.27
N LEU A 29 -9.76 6.83 2.12
CA LEU A 29 -10.38 5.59 1.65
C LEU A 29 -11.47 5.09 2.60
N ALA A 30 -11.25 5.18 3.93
CA ALA A 30 -12.27 4.83 4.92
C ALA A 30 -13.51 5.74 4.79
N GLY A 31 -13.31 7.05 4.60
CA GLY A 31 -14.40 7.98 4.33
C GLY A 31 -15.18 7.65 3.06
N LEU A 32 -14.47 7.36 1.97
CA LEU A 32 -15.07 6.95 0.69
C LEU A 32 -15.82 5.61 0.81
N ALA A 33 -15.26 4.65 1.56
CA ALA A 33 -15.91 3.36 1.83
C ALA A 33 -17.29 3.54 2.48
N ALA A 34 -17.39 4.47 3.44
CA ALA A 34 -18.61 4.72 4.18
C ALA A 34 -19.70 5.45 3.37
N VAL A 35 -19.31 6.27 2.37
CA VAL A 35 -20.28 7.10 1.59
C VAL A 35 -20.55 6.54 0.20
N THR A 36 -19.92 5.43 -0.19
CA THR A 36 -20.14 4.76 -1.48
C THR A 36 -20.59 3.32 -1.25
N SER A 37 -21.28 2.72 -2.24
CA SER A 37 -21.79 1.35 -2.12
C SER A 37 -21.44 0.42 -3.29
N ARG A 38 -20.86 0.94 -4.37
CA ARG A 38 -20.67 0.17 -5.61
C ARG A 38 -19.25 0.17 -6.15
N VAL A 39 -18.59 1.32 -6.09
CA VAL A 39 -17.27 1.50 -6.71
C VAL A 39 -16.19 0.76 -5.93
N GLU A 40 -15.25 0.17 -6.63
CA GLU A 40 -14.02 -0.33 -6.03
C GLU A 40 -13.15 0.82 -5.53
N LEU A 41 -12.38 0.58 -4.49
CA LEU A 41 -11.56 1.59 -3.82
C LEU A 41 -10.14 1.06 -3.67
N GLY A 42 -9.14 1.92 -3.77
CA GLY A 42 -7.78 1.49 -3.48
C GLY A 42 -6.76 2.61 -3.42
N PRO A 43 -5.65 2.41 -2.70
CA PRO A 43 -4.49 3.26 -2.85
C PRO A 43 -3.79 2.97 -4.18
N LEU A 44 -3.34 4.00 -4.88
CA LEU A 44 -2.57 3.87 -6.12
C LEU A 44 -1.25 4.64 -6.01
N VAL A 45 -0.26 4.07 -5.40
CA VAL A 45 -0.25 2.88 -4.57
C VAL A 45 0.26 3.24 -3.18
N ALA A 46 -0.11 2.47 -2.14
CA ALA A 46 0.38 2.69 -0.78
C ALA A 46 1.90 2.47 -0.71
N SER A 47 2.61 3.43 -0.11
CA SER A 47 4.02 3.29 0.23
C SER A 47 4.15 2.42 1.48
N THR A 48 4.73 1.21 1.32
CA THR A 48 4.86 0.28 2.45
C THR A 48 5.72 0.81 3.59
N SER A 49 6.56 1.83 3.32
CA SER A 49 7.42 2.45 4.33
C SER A 49 6.72 3.49 5.21
N PHE A 50 5.50 3.93 4.87
CA PHE A 50 4.78 4.93 5.68
C PHE A 50 4.09 4.34 6.91
N HIS A 51 4.03 3.02 7.00
CA HIS A 51 3.45 2.31 8.14
C HIS A 51 4.32 1.11 8.51
N THR A 52 4.18 0.60 9.74
CA THR A 52 4.67 -0.74 10.01
C THR A 52 3.82 -1.74 9.22
N PRO A 53 4.40 -2.82 8.67
CA PRO A 53 3.66 -3.74 7.82
C PRO A 53 2.41 -4.35 8.46
N PRO A 54 2.39 -4.76 9.74
CA PRO A 54 1.16 -5.22 10.39
C PRO A 54 0.09 -4.14 10.49
N MET A 55 0.49 -2.87 10.73
CA MET A 55 -0.47 -1.77 10.75
C MET A 55 -1.05 -1.50 9.37
N LEU A 56 -0.25 -1.60 8.32
CA LEU A 56 -0.72 -1.47 6.94
C LEU A 56 -1.76 -2.56 6.59
N ALA A 57 -1.51 -3.81 6.98
CA ALA A 57 -2.48 -4.89 6.83
C ALA A 57 -3.77 -4.61 7.62
N LYS A 58 -3.65 -4.05 8.84
CA LYS A 58 -4.80 -3.68 9.67
C LYS A 58 -5.64 -2.57 9.05
N LEU A 59 -5.02 -1.54 8.49
CA LEU A 59 -5.71 -0.47 7.76
C LEU A 59 -6.46 -1.03 6.55
N ALA A 60 -5.79 -1.88 5.77
CA ALA A 60 -6.39 -2.52 4.60
C ALA A 60 -7.61 -3.39 4.99
N ALA A 61 -7.49 -4.25 5.99
CA ALA A 61 -8.60 -5.07 6.46
C ALA A 61 -9.77 -4.23 6.96
N THR A 62 -9.48 -3.11 7.66
CA THR A 62 -10.52 -2.20 8.16
C THR A 62 -11.28 -1.52 7.01
N VAL A 63 -10.57 -1.02 6.01
CA VAL A 63 -11.23 -0.38 4.85
C VAL A 63 -11.97 -1.42 3.99
N ASP A 64 -11.45 -2.63 3.86
CA ASP A 64 -12.16 -3.72 3.15
C ASP A 64 -13.49 -4.06 3.84
N GLU A 65 -13.49 -4.17 5.17
CA GLU A 65 -14.71 -4.39 5.96
C GLU A 65 -15.71 -3.24 5.82
N LEU A 66 -15.26 -1.99 6.02
CA LEU A 66 -16.10 -0.80 5.89
C LEU A 66 -16.70 -0.65 4.49
N SER A 67 -15.99 -1.08 3.47
CA SER A 67 -16.46 -1.03 2.08
C SER A 67 -17.37 -2.19 1.68
N GLY A 68 -17.51 -3.22 2.52
CA GLY A 68 -18.21 -4.45 2.16
C GLY A 68 -17.45 -5.25 1.09
N GLY A 69 -16.12 -5.31 1.19
CA GLY A 69 -15.27 -6.11 0.30
C GLY A 69 -14.98 -5.45 -1.06
N ARG A 70 -14.89 -4.13 -1.14
CA ARG A 70 -14.60 -3.39 -2.39
C ARG A 70 -13.16 -2.85 -2.48
N LEU A 71 -12.32 -3.11 -1.47
CA LEU A 71 -10.94 -2.65 -1.48
C LEU A 71 -10.08 -3.48 -2.44
N ILE A 72 -9.19 -2.80 -3.15
CA ILE A 72 -8.03 -3.36 -3.84
C ILE A 72 -6.79 -2.75 -3.19
N VAL A 73 -5.87 -3.57 -2.68
CA VAL A 73 -4.68 -3.11 -1.97
C VAL A 73 -3.52 -2.92 -2.94
N GLY A 74 -3.34 -1.69 -3.41
CA GLY A 74 -2.18 -1.33 -4.22
C GLY A 74 -0.96 -1.02 -3.34
N LEU A 75 0.18 -1.66 -3.61
CA LEU A 75 1.40 -1.55 -2.81
C LEU A 75 2.59 -1.13 -3.67
N GLY A 76 3.48 -0.32 -3.10
CA GLY A 76 4.72 0.12 -3.73
C GLY A 76 5.80 0.49 -2.71
N ALA A 77 7.04 0.63 -3.18
CA ALA A 77 8.18 0.96 -2.34
C ALA A 77 8.33 2.47 -2.03
N GLY A 78 7.48 3.32 -2.65
CA GLY A 78 7.61 4.77 -2.59
C GLY A 78 8.79 5.32 -3.41
N TRP A 79 8.79 6.64 -3.66
CA TRP A 79 9.81 7.28 -4.51
C TRP A 79 10.17 8.70 -4.09
N ASN A 80 9.29 9.46 -3.45
CA ASN A 80 9.49 10.87 -3.14
C ASN A 80 10.30 11.05 -1.84
N GLU A 81 11.62 11.11 -1.96
CA GLU A 81 12.53 11.26 -0.81
C GLU A 81 12.19 12.46 0.08
N THR A 82 11.64 13.53 -0.50
CA THR A 82 11.28 14.74 0.26
C THR A 82 10.27 14.46 1.37
N GLU A 83 9.25 13.67 1.08
CA GLU A 83 8.24 13.32 2.09
C GLU A 83 8.76 12.29 3.09
N TYR A 84 9.58 11.32 2.67
CA TYR A 84 10.25 10.39 3.58
C TYR A 84 11.06 11.15 4.64
N ARG A 85 11.90 12.08 4.20
CA ARG A 85 12.71 12.89 5.10
C ARG A 85 11.85 13.80 5.99
N ALA A 86 10.80 14.42 5.45
CA ALA A 86 9.94 15.34 6.19
C ALA A 86 9.14 14.64 7.30
N PHE A 87 8.74 13.40 7.09
CA PHE A 87 7.94 12.61 8.02
C PHE A 87 8.76 11.57 8.81
N GLY A 88 10.09 11.51 8.61
CA GLY A 88 10.98 10.65 9.38
C GLY A 88 10.97 9.19 8.99
N PHE A 89 10.56 8.86 7.76
CA PHE A 89 10.58 7.50 7.25
C PHE A 89 11.96 7.14 6.64
N PRO A 90 12.39 5.88 6.72
CA PRO A 90 13.63 5.43 6.11
C PRO A 90 13.50 5.39 4.59
N PHE A 91 14.39 6.08 3.87
CA PHE A 91 14.42 6.11 2.41
C PHE A 91 15.40 5.10 1.81
N ASP A 92 16.35 4.65 2.61
CA ASP A 92 17.34 3.66 2.23
C ASP A 92 16.73 2.25 2.04
N HIS A 93 17.32 1.44 1.19
CA HIS A 93 16.95 0.04 0.99
C HIS A 93 15.46 -0.20 0.70
N ARG A 94 14.77 0.75 0.07
CA ARG A 94 13.30 0.71 -0.15
C ARG A 94 12.79 -0.60 -0.71
N VAL A 95 13.48 -1.18 -1.71
CA VAL A 95 13.04 -2.45 -2.31
C VAL A 95 13.20 -3.63 -1.35
N SER A 96 14.29 -3.68 -0.57
CA SER A 96 14.48 -4.75 0.43
C SER A 96 13.49 -4.62 1.60
N ARG A 97 13.24 -3.39 2.06
CA ARG A 97 12.18 -3.11 3.05
C ARG A 97 10.79 -3.47 2.51
N PHE A 98 10.54 -3.15 1.24
CA PHE A 98 9.28 -3.52 0.57
C PHE A 98 9.10 -5.04 0.50
N GLU A 99 10.14 -5.81 0.18
CA GLU A 99 10.08 -7.26 0.08
C GLU A 99 9.61 -7.92 1.39
N GLU A 100 10.18 -7.50 2.52
CA GLU A 100 9.76 -7.97 3.84
C GLU A 100 8.34 -7.47 4.19
N ALA A 101 8.07 -6.17 3.96
CA ALA A 101 6.77 -5.59 4.22
C ALA A 101 5.66 -6.25 3.40
N PHE A 102 5.91 -6.50 2.11
CA PHE A 102 4.97 -7.20 1.22
C PHE A 102 4.68 -8.62 1.71
N THR A 103 5.72 -9.34 2.15
CA THR A 103 5.55 -10.68 2.74
C THR A 103 4.66 -10.63 3.97
N ILE A 104 4.91 -9.72 4.90
CA ILE A 104 4.14 -9.59 6.15
C ILE A 104 2.68 -9.18 5.84
N VAL A 105 2.47 -8.16 5.02
CA VAL A 105 1.13 -7.66 4.67
C VAL A 105 0.32 -8.75 3.96
N ARG A 106 0.91 -9.40 2.96
CA ARG A 106 0.26 -10.47 2.21
C ARG A 106 -0.13 -11.63 3.12
N THR A 107 0.79 -12.10 3.96
CA THR A 107 0.52 -13.22 4.88
C THR A 107 -0.60 -12.87 5.85
N LEU A 108 -0.57 -11.71 6.48
CA LEU A 108 -1.65 -11.27 7.36
C LEU A 108 -3.00 -11.19 6.65
N LEU A 109 -3.06 -10.65 5.44
CA LEU A 109 -4.32 -10.53 4.68
C LEU A 109 -4.83 -11.86 4.15
N ARG A 110 -3.98 -12.87 3.94
CA ARG A 110 -4.33 -14.19 3.40
C ARG A 110 -4.53 -15.25 4.47
N GLU A 111 -3.72 -15.22 5.53
CA GLU A 111 -3.60 -16.29 6.52
C GLU A 111 -4.02 -15.84 7.93
N GLY A 112 -4.05 -14.52 8.18
CA GLY A 112 -4.54 -13.93 9.42
C GLY A 112 -3.51 -13.82 10.55
N ALA A 113 -2.38 -14.50 10.46
CA ALA A 113 -1.36 -14.46 11.50
C ALA A 113 0.05 -14.60 10.91
N ILE A 114 1.05 -14.07 11.62
CA ILE A 114 2.45 -14.19 11.23
C ILE A 114 3.39 -13.99 12.43
N ASP A 115 4.45 -14.82 12.46
CA ASP A 115 5.72 -14.51 13.08
C ASP A 115 6.75 -14.25 11.98
N PHE A 116 7.49 -13.13 12.06
CA PHE A 116 8.44 -12.76 11.05
C PHE A 116 9.70 -12.15 11.66
N SER A 117 10.87 -12.60 11.21
CA SER A 117 12.17 -12.07 11.61
C SER A 117 13.02 -11.83 10.37
N GLY A 118 13.13 -10.57 9.97
CA GLY A 118 13.91 -10.12 8.83
C GLY A 118 15.01 -9.13 9.20
N ASP A 119 15.65 -8.56 8.22
CA ASP A 119 16.68 -7.54 8.40
C ASP A 119 16.06 -6.17 8.78
N TRP A 120 14.84 -5.89 8.34
CA TRP A 120 14.17 -4.59 8.47
C TRP A 120 12.98 -4.61 9.42
N TYR A 121 12.30 -5.74 9.53
CA TYR A 121 11.11 -5.87 10.37
C TYR A 121 11.18 -7.10 11.27
N GLN A 122 10.70 -6.90 12.50
CA GLN A 122 10.50 -7.95 13.49
C GLN A 122 9.03 -7.93 13.90
N VAL A 123 8.33 -9.02 13.74
CA VAL A 123 6.90 -9.16 14.06
C VAL A 123 6.72 -10.44 14.86
N HIS A 124 6.11 -10.33 16.03
CA HIS A 124 5.90 -11.45 16.94
C HIS A 124 4.42 -11.61 17.24
N GLU A 125 3.91 -12.83 17.10
CA GLU A 125 2.54 -13.23 17.46
C GLU A 125 1.47 -12.29 16.86
N ALA A 126 1.70 -11.76 15.65
CA ALA A 126 0.76 -10.83 15.03
C ALA A 126 -0.44 -11.58 14.48
N GLU A 127 -1.63 -11.14 14.92
CA GLU A 127 -2.92 -11.63 14.42
C GLU A 127 -3.72 -10.47 13.83
N LEU A 128 -4.31 -10.70 12.66
CA LEU A 128 -5.18 -9.74 11.98
C LEU A 128 -6.63 -9.99 12.32
N LEU A 129 -7.18 -9.23 13.26
CA LEU A 129 -8.58 -9.29 13.68
C LEU A 129 -9.25 -7.92 13.58
N PRO A 130 -10.49 -7.80 13.01
CA PRO A 130 -11.17 -8.88 12.30
C PRO A 130 -10.39 -9.33 11.07
N PHE A 131 -10.50 -10.62 10.74
CA PHE A 131 -9.95 -11.14 9.49
C PHE A 131 -10.81 -10.66 8.31
N PRO A 132 -10.25 -10.37 7.14
CA PRO A 132 -11.03 -9.95 5.98
C PRO A 132 -12.20 -10.89 5.67
N ALA A 133 -13.39 -10.33 5.48
CA ALA A 133 -14.60 -11.11 5.22
C ALA A 133 -14.56 -11.80 3.85
N ARG A 134 -13.80 -11.23 2.91
CA ARG A 134 -13.62 -11.79 1.57
C ARG A 134 -12.71 -13.03 1.63
N ALA A 135 -13.18 -14.16 1.11
CA ALA A 135 -12.37 -15.36 0.99
C ALA A 135 -11.05 -15.07 0.23
N GLY A 136 -9.92 -15.37 0.84
CA GLY A 136 -8.60 -15.05 0.32
C GLY A 136 -8.17 -13.58 0.47
N GLY A 137 -8.92 -12.75 1.20
CA GLY A 137 -8.63 -11.33 1.43
C GLY A 137 -8.85 -10.43 0.21
N PRO A 138 -8.58 -9.12 0.33
CA PRO A 138 -8.70 -8.18 -0.77
C PRO A 138 -7.69 -8.46 -1.89
N PRO A 139 -8.01 -8.19 -3.16
CA PRO A 139 -7.05 -8.28 -4.26
C PRO A 139 -5.82 -7.40 -3.98
N LEU A 140 -4.65 -7.92 -4.34
CA LEU A 140 -3.39 -7.21 -4.24
C LEU A 140 -2.95 -6.68 -5.61
N MET A 141 -2.45 -5.46 -5.63
CA MET A 141 -1.88 -4.84 -6.82
C MET A 141 -0.48 -4.30 -6.49
N VAL A 142 0.44 -4.39 -7.44
CA VAL A 142 1.75 -3.73 -7.34
C VAL A 142 1.84 -2.55 -8.30
N GLY A 143 2.37 -1.42 -7.81
CA GLY A 143 2.75 -0.26 -8.62
C GLY A 143 4.27 -0.19 -8.75
N SER A 144 4.82 -0.69 -9.86
CA SER A 144 6.26 -0.64 -10.14
C SER A 144 6.54 -0.99 -11.60
N ILE A 145 7.74 -0.56 -12.07
CA ILE A 145 8.33 -0.98 -13.35
C ILE A 145 9.71 -1.64 -13.14
N GLY A 146 10.22 -1.66 -11.90
CA GLY A 146 11.55 -2.20 -11.60
C GLY A 146 11.54 -3.74 -11.60
N GLU A 147 12.49 -4.35 -12.31
CA GLU A 147 12.59 -5.80 -12.47
C GLU A 147 12.58 -6.56 -11.13
N ARG A 148 13.37 -6.12 -10.14
CA ARG A 148 13.39 -6.74 -8.81
C ARG A 148 12.04 -6.65 -8.11
N MET A 149 11.36 -5.50 -8.18
CA MET A 149 10.02 -5.33 -7.62
C MET A 149 9.01 -6.28 -8.25
N LEU A 150 9.05 -6.40 -9.58
CA LEU A 150 8.16 -7.28 -10.32
C LEU A 150 8.46 -8.77 -10.02
N SER A 151 9.72 -9.16 -9.92
CA SER A 151 10.08 -10.54 -9.56
C SER A 151 9.58 -10.95 -8.16
N ILE A 152 9.58 -10.01 -7.20
CA ILE A 152 9.05 -10.24 -5.85
C ILE A 152 7.53 -10.38 -5.86
N THR A 153 6.83 -9.58 -6.65
CA THR A 153 5.39 -9.37 -6.48
C THR A 153 4.51 -10.14 -7.46
N LEU A 154 4.89 -10.24 -8.74
CA LEU A 154 4.04 -10.83 -9.79
C LEU A 154 3.52 -12.24 -9.49
N PRO A 155 4.26 -13.13 -8.80
CA PRO A 155 3.72 -14.44 -8.43
C PRO A 155 2.58 -14.39 -7.41
N HIS A 156 2.31 -13.23 -6.81
CA HIS A 156 1.47 -13.11 -5.62
C HIS A 156 0.38 -12.02 -5.71
N VAL A 157 0.35 -11.24 -6.79
CA VAL A 157 -0.61 -10.14 -6.97
C VAL A 157 -1.63 -10.46 -8.04
N ASP A 158 -2.80 -9.85 -7.91
CA ASP A 158 -3.92 -10.00 -8.83
C ASP A 158 -3.88 -8.97 -9.96
N ALA A 159 -3.14 -7.86 -9.75
CA ALA A 159 -3.03 -6.77 -10.71
C ALA A 159 -1.65 -6.08 -10.67
N TRP A 160 -1.31 -5.45 -11.76
CA TRP A 160 -0.10 -4.65 -11.91
C TRP A 160 -0.44 -3.29 -12.53
N ASN A 161 0.04 -2.22 -11.90
CA ASN A 161 -0.01 -0.86 -12.41
C ASN A 161 1.39 -0.41 -12.86
N ALA A 162 1.52 -0.10 -14.14
CA ALA A 162 2.74 0.45 -14.74
C ALA A 162 2.54 1.92 -15.10
N TRP A 163 3.44 2.78 -14.66
CA TRP A 163 3.49 4.19 -15.05
C TRP A 163 4.22 4.35 -16.38
N TYR A 164 3.48 4.23 -17.45
CA TYR A 164 4.04 4.09 -18.77
C TYR A 164 4.53 5.41 -19.38
N ALA A 165 3.85 6.52 -19.14
CA ALA A 165 4.14 7.80 -19.80
C ALA A 165 5.04 8.75 -18.98
N TRP A 166 5.13 8.57 -17.66
CA TRP A 166 5.82 9.51 -16.77
C TRP A 166 7.34 9.47 -16.91
N PHE A 167 7.92 8.33 -17.19
CA PHE A 167 9.37 8.14 -17.24
C PHE A 167 9.94 8.31 -18.66
N GLY A 168 9.22 9.05 -19.52
CA GLY A 168 9.71 9.38 -20.85
C GLY A 168 10.24 8.14 -21.54
N ASN A 169 9.37 7.21 -21.88
CA ASN A 169 9.77 6.11 -22.76
C ASN A 169 10.20 6.71 -24.08
N THR A 170 11.42 7.18 -24.08
CA THR A 170 12.18 7.52 -25.25
C THR A 170 13.02 6.33 -25.65
#